data_12b06d5cd5ae80f372aaceec44f6dee8
#
_entry.id   12b06d5cd5ae80f372aaceec44f6dee8
#
_cell.length_a   1.000
_cell.length_b   1.000
_cell.length_c   1.000
_cell.angle_alpha   90.00
_cell.angle_beta   90.00
_cell.angle_gamma   90.00
#
_symmetry.space_group_name_H-M   'P 1'
#
loop_
_entity.id
_entity.type
_entity.pdbx_description
1 polymer ?
#
loop_
_entity_poly.entity_id
_entity_poly.type
_entity_poly.pdbx_seq_one_letter_code
_entity_poly.pdbx_strand_id
1 'polypeptide(L)'
;MEVKLNGRIYTFDEVGARMKGNSSRNENFVDENGKFSAPIHLKLSLKQTFDDSSDNDYYVRSWEDKEERSKRKNRLFANQQKFDLKWNKESDITFTKQIYAYDAFANEGIFAQHVNLVKVNIKSESDTLTQTYQLMETIDKDFLKKRLSKDEAKGNLYKSTYTNMGPASLTKDTISKIGVESPNYHPSYDLKTNDKEPNHGLLENLINTINDDKSAPDAFKVTLDSLIEVDQILKYQAMCWVMGNPDDSRNNSNNYYIYFNSKTNKMSFIPYDFDRCLGILKDWEIHMEKIPYNYTHQELGSSSKEQPNPLLWRLIIEDENSSKSRLYPVIKEYKERYESYCISFANKYLDVDRFNTFSSQFHLSSSNKDNANNLSFSQYAKAKLSTIK
;
A
#
# COMPACT_ATOMS: atom_id res chain seq x y z
N MET A 1 -7.68 23.35 -10.54
CA MET A 1 -6.39 22.61 -10.67
C MET A 1 -5.93 22.68 -12.12
N GLU A 2 -4.66 22.97 -12.33
CA GLU A 2 -4.01 22.95 -13.64
C GLU A 2 -2.89 21.90 -13.62
N VAL A 3 -2.81 21.07 -14.66
CA VAL A 3 -1.75 20.08 -14.82
C VAL A 3 -1.05 20.31 -16.15
N LYS A 4 0.28 20.49 -16.11
CA LYS A 4 1.14 20.58 -17.29
C LYS A 4 1.84 19.24 -17.51
N LEU A 5 1.58 18.63 -18.65
CA LEU A 5 2.17 17.34 -19.02
C LEU A 5 2.53 17.34 -20.50
N ASN A 6 3.81 17.10 -20.82
CA ASN A 6 4.31 17.00 -22.20
C ASN A 6 3.88 18.19 -23.09
N GLY A 7 4.00 19.41 -22.55
CA GLY A 7 3.62 20.64 -23.25
C GLY A 7 2.11 20.91 -23.36
N ARG A 8 1.28 20.00 -22.86
CA ARG A 8 -0.18 20.19 -22.82
C ARG A 8 -0.61 20.67 -21.44
N ILE A 9 -1.66 21.50 -21.41
CA ILE A 9 -2.28 22.00 -20.18
C ILE A 9 -3.68 21.38 -20.06
N TYR A 10 -3.94 20.79 -18.90
CA TYR A 10 -5.25 20.26 -18.50
C TYR A 10 -5.77 21.09 -17.35
N THR A 11 -6.96 21.65 -17.47
CA THR A 11 -7.58 22.46 -16.43
C THR A 11 -8.81 21.75 -15.88
N PHE A 12 -8.89 21.69 -14.56
CA PHE A 12 -10.05 21.15 -13.83
C PHE A 12 -10.46 22.19 -12.79
N ASP A 13 -11.68 22.66 -12.88
CA ASP A 13 -12.31 23.49 -11.87
C ASP A 13 -12.78 22.62 -10.68
N GLU A 14 -12.90 23.22 -9.53
CA GLU A 14 -13.58 22.65 -8.36
C GLU A 14 -13.20 21.19 -8.08
N VAL A 15 -11.88 20.94 -7.95
CA VAL A 15 -11.33 19.64 -7.56
C VAL A 15 -11.41 19.48 -6.07
N GLY A 16 -11.98 18.37 -5.61
CA GLY A 16 -11.95 18.01 -4.19
C GLY A 16 -10.52 17.73 -3.73
N ALA A 17 -10.10 18.37 -2.64
CA ALA A 17 -8.82 18.15 -1.99
C ALA A 17 -9.04 17.92 -0.50
N ARG A 18 -8.40 16.90 0.07
CA ARG A 18 -8.41 16.66 1.52
C ARG A 18 -7.06 16.17 2.02
N MET A 19 -6.77 16.44 3.27
CA MET A 19 -5.62 15.86 3.95
C MET A 19 -5.72 14.34 4.02
N LYS A 20 -4.57 13.67 3.94
CA LYS A 20 -4.46 12.22 3.96
C LYS A 20 -3.34 11.79 4.91
N GLY A 21 -3.46 10.56 5.46
CA GLY A 21 -2.47 9.94 6.35
C GLY A 21 -2.84 10.05 7.83
N ASN A 22 -2.42 9.05 8.62
CA ASN A 22 -2.76 9.01 10.05
C ASN A 22 -2.08 10.12 10.85
N SER A 23 -0.84 10.45 10.52
CA SER A 23 -0.06 11.48 11.21
C SER A 23 -0.27 12.90 10.68
N SER A 24 -0.81 13.06 9.47
CA SER A 24 -0.99 14.38 8.82
C SER A 24 -2.39 14.97 9.00
N ARG A 25 -3.36 14.18 9.46
CA ARG A 25 -4.77 14.65 9.60
C ARG A 25 -4.97 15.69 10.68
N ASN A 26 -4.06 15.74 11.67
CA ASN A 26 -4.15 16.64 12.83
C ASN A 26 -3.20 17.85 12.71
N GLU A 27 -2.52 18.01 11.59
CA GLU A 27 -1.63 19.14 11.36
C GLU A 27 -2.43 20.28 10.73
N ASN A 28 -2.26 21.51 11.24
CA ASN A 28 -2.80 22.70 10.59
C ASN A 28 -2.00 22.95 9.32
N PHE A 29 -2.60 22.70 8.17
CA PHE A 29 -1.97 22.91 6.87
C PHE A 29 -1.81 24.37 6.51
N VAL A 30 -2.79 25.17 6.92
CA VAL A 30 -2.82 26.63 6.72
C VAL A 30 -3.07 27.26 8.08
N ASP A 31 -2.30 28.29 8.43
CA ASP A 31 -2.50 29.07 9.64
C ASP A 31 -3.67 30.06 9.50
N GLU A 32 -4.00 30.79 10.57
CA GLU A 32 -5.07 31.79 10.61
C GLU A 32 -4.87 32.97 9.64
N ASN A 33 -3.64 33.18 9.15
CA ASN A 33 -3.28 34.22 8.18
C ASN A 33 -3.24 33.68 6.73
N GLY A 34 -3.65 32.43 6.50
CA GLY A 34 -3.64 31.79 5.20
C GLY A 34 -2.27 31.30 4.73
N LYS A 35 -1.25 31.28 5.60
CA LYS A 35 0.10 30.78 5.27
C LYS A 35 0.20 29.29 5.46
N PHE A 36 0.92 28.63 4.56
CA PHE A 36 1.19 27.19 4.66
C PHE A 36 2.23 26.89 5.75
N SER A 37 1.88 26.03 6.69
CA SER A 37 2.76 25.65 7.81
C SER A 37 3.80 24.62 7.40
N ALA A 38 3.39 23.57 6.64
CA ALA A 38 4.26 22.50 6.18
C ALA A 38 3.62 21.75 5.00
N PRO A 39 4.39 21.00 4.17
CA PRO A 39 3.82 20.09 3.20
C PRO A 39 3.08 18.94 3.91
N ILE A 40 1.96 18.54 3.35
CA ILE A 40 1.14 17.42 3.84
C ILE A 40 0.80 16.46 2.71
N HIS A 41 0.38 15.26 3.07
CA HIS A 41 -0.22 14.33 2.10
C HIS A 41 -1.63 14.77 1.74
N LEU A 42 -1.96 14.75 0.45
CA LEU A 42 -3.26 15.16 -0.06
C LEU A 42 -3.91 14.03 -0.86
N LYS A 43 -5.22 13.96 -0.79
CA LYS A 43 -6.05 13.20 -1.72
C LYS A 43 -6.81 14.17 -2.61
N LEU A 44 -6.73 13.97 -3.92
CA LEU A 44 -7.44 14.75 -4.92
C LEU A 44 -8.57 13.93 -5.54
N SER A 45 -9.68 14.58 -5.86
CA SER A 45 -10.80 13.98 -6.58
C SER A 45 -11.29 14.92 -7.69
N LEU A 46 -11.27 14.44 -8.92
CA LEU A 46 -11.85 15.15 -10.07
C LEU A 46 -13.37 14.99 -10.12
N LYS A 47 -13.91 14.02 -9.38
CA LYS A 47 -15.31 13.65 -9.42
C LYS A 47 -16.17 14.42 -8.42
N GLN A 48 -15.65 14.64 -7.22
CA GLN A 48 -16.41 15.19 -6.09
C GLN A 48 -15.52 16.04 -5.20
N THR A 49 -16.12 17.00 -4.50
CA THR A 49 -15.51 17.64 -3.36
C THR A 49 -15.48 16.68 -2.17
N PHE A 50 -14.76 17.04 -1.11
CA PHE A 50 -14.78 16.31 0.16
C PHE A 50 -15.49 17.11 1.27
N ASP A 51 -16.18 18.19 0.86
CA ASP A 51 -16.91 19.07 1.78
C ASP A 51 -18.20 18.40 2.27
N ASP A 52 -18.67 18.85 3.42
CA ASP A 52 -19.95 18.41 3.95
C ASP A 52 -21.11 19.00 3.14
N SER A 53 -22.18 18.23 2.97
CA SER A 53 -23.37 18.62 2.21
C SER A 53 -24.12 19.82 2.79
N SER A 54 -23.96 20.07 4.11
CA SER A 54 -24.66 21.14 4.81
C SER A 54 -24.04 22.53 4.63
N ASP A 55 -22.77 22.63 4.19
CA ASP A 55 -21.98 23.84 4.36
C ASP A 55 -21.62 24.54 3.04
N ASN A 56 -22.06 24.02 1.87
CA ASN A 56 -21.58 24.65 0.65
C ASN A 56 -22.53 24.45 -0.57
N ASP A 57 -22.89 25.57 -1.14
CA ASP A 57 -23.73 25.64 -2.38
C ASP A 57 -23.15 24.82 -3.54
N TYR A 58 -21.84 24.62 -3.56
CA TYR A 58 -21.16 23.84 -4.56
C TYR A 58 -21.42 22.34 -4.41
N TYR A 59 -21.47 21.81 -3.20
CA TYR A 59 -21.86 20.42 -2.95
C TYR A 59 -23.28 20.18 -3.47
N VAL A 60 -24.22 21.03 -3.11
CA VAL A 60 -25.61 20.97 -3.58
C VAL A 60 -25.64 20.97 -5.12
N ARG A 61 -24.99 21.94 -5.76
CA ARG A 61 -24.90 22.05 -7.23
C ARG A 61 -24.29 20.81 -7.87
N SER A 62 -23.21 20.26 -7.29
CA SER A 62 -22.50 19.09 -7.87
C SER A 62 -23.24 17.76 -7.69
N TRP A 63 -24.06 17.65 -6.65
CA TRP A 63 -24.72 16.39 -6.30
C TRP A 63 -26.21 16.38 -6.61
N GLU A 64 -26.88 17.48 -6.50
CA GLU A 64 -28.31 17.61 -6.78
C GLU A 64 -28.54 17.91 -8.26
N ASP A 65 -27.72 18.74 -8.88
CA ASP A 65 -27.77 18.97 -10.32
C ASP A 65 -27.28 17.74 -11.08
N LYS A 66 -28.19 17.12 -11.83
CA LYS A 66 -27.93 15.90 -12.59
C LYS A 66 -26.93 16.12 -13.72
N GLU A 67 -26.94 17.28 -14.35
CA GLU A 67 -26.05 17.61 -15.48
C GLU A 67 -24.62 17.84 -14.97
N GLU A 68 -24.44 18.64 -13.94
CA GLU A 68 -23.14 18.89 -13.31
C GLU A 68 -22.54 17.58 -12.75
N ARG A 69 -23.34 16.76 -12.10
CA ARG A 69 -22.91 15.45 -11.61
C ARG A 69 -22.45 14.53 -12.73
N SER A 70 -23.16 14.57 -13.89
CA SER A 70 -22.79 13.78 -15.07
C SER A 70 -21.45 14.25 -15.68
N LYS A 71 -21.26 15.57 -15.82
CA LYS A 71 -20.00 16.16 -16.30
C LYS A 71 -18.83 15.74 -15.41
N ARG A 72 -18.97 15.82 -14.11
CA ARG A 72 -17.90 15.48 -13.15
C ARG A 72 -17.59 14.00 -13.08
N LYS A 73 -18.61 13.14 -13.19
CA LYS A 73 -18.42 11.69 -13.25
C LYS A 73 -17.48 11.23 -14.37
N ASN A 74 -17.40 12.01 -15.44
CA ASN A 74 -16.63 11.68 -16.64
C ASN A 74 -15.27 12.40 -16.69
N ARG A 75 -14.94 13.25 -15.70
CA ARG A 75 -13.63 13.91 -15.64
C ARG A 75 -12.54 12.91 -15.30
N LEU A 76 -11.55 12.83 -16.17
CA LEU A 76 -10.41 11.91 -16.03
C LEU A 76 -9.11 12.66 -16.32
N PHE A 77 -8.08 12.35 -15.55
CA PHE A 77 -6.69 12.63 -15.89
C PHE A 77 -5.91 11.31 -15.83
N ALA A 78 -5.13 11.00 -16.86
CA ALA A 78 -4.44 9.71 -16.98
C ALA A 78 -5.34 8.49 -16.69
N ASN A 79 -6.60 8.52 -17.20
CA ASN A 79 -7.64 7.51 -16.98
C ASN A 79 -8.00 7.29 -15.50
N GLN A 80 -7.88 8.31 -14.66
CA GLN A 80 -8.20 8.24 -13.24
C GLN A 80 -9.04 9.44 -12.81
N GLN A 81 -9.86 9.22 -11.78
CA GLN A 81 -10.67 10.24 -11.13
C GLN A 81 -10.09 10.72 -9.80
N LYS A 82 -9.22 9.93 -9.19
CA LYS A 82 -8.65 10.19 -7.88
C LYS A 82 -7.15 9.96 -7.89
N PHE A 83 -6.43 10.80 -7.14
CA PHE A 83 -4.99 10.75 -6.99
C PHE A 83 -4.61 10.97 -5.54
N ASP A 84 -3.50 10.38 -5.14
CA ASP A 84 -2.84 10.70 -3.90
C ASP A 84 -1.58 11.52 -4.20
N LEU A 85 -1.39 12.63 -3.50
CA LEU A 85 -0.15 13.40 -3.49
C LEU A 85 0.57 13.11 -2.18
N LYS A 86 1.73 12.48 -2.26
CA LYS A 86 2.55 12.13 -1.10
C LYS A 86 3.83 12.95 -1.13
N TRP A 87 4.05 13.77 -0.08
CA TRP A 87 5.29 14.51 0.06
C TRP A 87 6.37 13.66 0.72
N ASN A 88 7.64 14.07 0.62
CA ASN A 88 8.80 13.32 1.10
C ASN A 88 8.99 13.48 2.62
N LYS A 89 8.04 12.98 3.41
CA LYS A 89 8.05 13.09 4.87
C LYS A 89 9.27 12.42 5.49
N GLU A 90 9.62 11.26 4.99
CA GLU A 90 10.69 10.42 5.55
C GLU A 90 12.08 10.79 5.01
N SER A 91 12.16 11.90 4.24
CA SER A 91 13.42 12.48 3.74
C SER A 91 14.27 11.51 2.91
N ASP A 92 13.65 10.72 2.03
CA ASP A 92 14.38 9.98 1.00
C ASP A 92 15.10 10.97 0.09
N ILE A 93 16.43 10.95 0.09
CA ILE A 93 17.24 11.91 -0.68
C ILE A 93 17.00 11.82 -2.19
N THR A 94 16.69 10.63 -2.68
CA THR A 94 16.35 10.39 -4.09
C THR A 94 14.87 10.65 -4.38
N PHE A 95 14.03 10.49 -3.39
CA PHE A 95 12.58 10.48 -3.46
C PHE A 95 12.01 9.43 -4.46
N THR A 96 12.82 8.46 -4.85
CA THR A 96 12.49 7.44 -5.85
C THR A 96 12.44 6.02 -5.31
N LYS A 97 12.89 5.76 -4.06
CA LYS A 97 12.91 4.40 -3.49
C LYS A 97 11.54 3.74 -3.47
N GLN A 98 10.50 4.46 -3.03
CA GLN A 98 9.13 3.96 -3.04
C GLN A 98 8.62 3.71 -4.47
N ILE A 99 8.98 4.57 -5.42
CA ILE A 99 8.60 4.41 -6.84
C ILE A 99 9.27 3.15 -7.42
N TYR A 100 10.54 2.96 -7.11
CA TYR A 100 11.30 1.78 -7.50
C TYR A 100 10.72 0.48 -6.92
N ALA A 101 10.27 0.51 -5.66
CA ALA A 101 9.61 -0.63 -5.06
C ALA A 101 8.33 -1.01 -5.83
N TYR A 102 7.47 -0.05 -6.16
CA TYR A 102 6.25 -0.33 -6.95
C TYR A 102 6.56 -0.81 -8.37
N ASP A 103 7.59 -0.26 -9.01
CA ASP A 103 8.07 -0.74 -10.31
C ASP A 103 8.53 -2.20 -10.22
N ALA A 104 9.27 -2.56 -9.17
CA ALA A 104 9.72 -3.92 -8.94
C ALA A 104 8.53 -4.90 -8.77
N PHE A 105 7.54 -4.55 -7.96
CA PHE A 105 6.32 -5.35 -7.82
C PHE A 105 5.61 -5.55 -9.18
N ALA A 106 5.44 -4.47 -9.95
CA ALA A 106 4.77 -4.52 -11.24
C ALA A 106 5.52 -5.38 -12.26
N ASN A 107 6.85 -5.32 -12.28
CA ASN A 107 7.71 -6.12 -13.17
C ASN A 107 7.66 -7.64 -12.88
N GLU A 108 7.24 -8.02 -11.67
CA GLU A 108 7.02 -9.43 -11.30
C GLU A 108 5.55 -9.88 -11.40
N GLY A 109 4.71 -9.05 -12.05
CA GLY A 109 3.29 -9.35 -12.28
C GLY A 109 2.39 -9.12 -11.07
N ILE A 110 2.87 -8.42 -10.06
CA ILE A 110 2.08 -8.04 -8.88
C ILE A 110 1.44 -6.68 -9.16
N PHE A 111 0.14 -6.55 -8.95
CA PHE A 111 -0.54 -5.27 -9.13
C PHE A 111 0.02 -4.24 -8.18
N ALA A 112 0.54 -3.15 -8.72
CA ALA A 112 1.11 -2.05 -7.95
C ALA A 112 0.65 -0.69 -8.50
N GLN A 113 0.74 0.34 -7.67
CA GLN A 113 0.37 1.71 -8.05
C GLN A 113 1.36 2.26 -9.08
N HIS A 114 0.85 2.95 -10.09
CA HIS A 114 1.68 3.85 -10.89
C HIS A 114 1.97 5.11 -10.07
N VAL A 115 3.25 5.47 -10.00
CA VAL A 115 3.72 6.64 -9.26
C VAL A 115 4.68 7.44 -10.12
N ASN A 116 4.57 8.77 -10.04
CA ASN A 116 5.50 9.67 -10.71
C ASN A 116 5.81 10.87 -9.81
N LEU A 117 6.93 11.54 -10.04
CA LEU A 117 7.25 12.80 -9.37
C LEU A 117 6.57 13.97 -10.11
N VAL A 118 5.98 14.87 -9.33
CA VAL A 118 5.37 16.09 -9.85
C VAL A 118 5.76 17.29 -8.99
N LYS A 119 5.98 18.44 -9.63
CA LYS A 119 6.10 19.72 -8.93
C LYS A 119 4.70 20.30 -8.72
N VAL A 120 4.33 20.56 -7.50
CA VAL A 120 3.02 21.07 -7.12
C VAL A 120 3.17 22.48 -6.54
N ASN A 121 2.37 23.40 -7.05
CA ASN A 121 2.20 24.73 -6.49
C ASN A 121 0.78 24.80 -5.90
N ILE A 122 0.68 24.95 -4.60
CA ILE A 122 -0.58 25.15 -3.89
C ILE A 122 -0.63 26.61 -3.50
N LYS A 123 -1.72 27.29 -3.85
CA LYS A 123 -1.91 28.72 -3.58
C LYS A 123 -3.07 28.92 -2.64
N SER A 124 -2.87 29.72 -1.60
CA SER A 124 -3.91 30.37 -0.83
C SER A 124 -4.06 31.81 -1.31
N GLU A 125 -4.88 32.61 -0.64
CA GLU A 125 -5.01 34.04 -0.91
C GLU A 125 -3.72 34.81 -0.61
N SER A 126 -2.96 34.36 0.38
CA SER A 126 -1.79 35.11 0.92
C SER A 126 -0.44 34.39 0.71
N ASP A 127 -0.43 33.10 0.28
CA ASP A 127 0.82 32.33 0.21
C ASP A 127 0.84 31.33 -0.94
N THR A 128 2.04 30.84 -1.28
CA THR A 128 2.24 29.79 -2.27
C THR A 128 3.25 28.77 -1.76
N LEU A 129 2.78 27.53 -1.55
CA LEU A 129 3.64 26.38 -1.27
C LEU A 129 4.04 25.71 -2.58
N THR A 130 5.34 25.64 -2.83
CA THR A 130 5.92 24.90 -3.96
C THR A 130 6.69 23.69 -3.43
N GLN A 131 6.28 22.48 -3.82
CA GLN A 131 6.89 21.25 -3.33
C GLN A 131 6.86 20.15 -4.40
N THR A 132 7.86 19.24 -4.36
CA THR A 132 7.83 18.00 -5.13
C THR A 132 7.01 16.95 -4.37
N TYR A 133 6.09 16.32 -5.07
CA TYR A 133 5.24 15.23 -4.57
C TYR A 133 5.37 13.98 -5.43
N GLN A 134 5.14 12.83 -4.84
CA GLN A 134 4.77 11.64 -5.59
C GLN A 134 3.27 11.73 -5.91
N LEU A 135 2.94 11.74 -7.21
CA LEU A 135 1.58 11.60 -7.71
C LEU A 135 1.31 10.11 -7.86
N MET A 136 0.43 9.60 -7.03
CA MET A 136 0.15 8.17 -6.92
C MET A 136 -1.25 7.83 -7.40
N GLU A 137 -1.35 6.72 -8.11
CA GLU A 137 -2.63 6.10 -8.45
C GLU A 137 -3.38 5.68 -7.19
N THR A 138 -4.67 5.99 -7.08
CA THR A 138 -5.49 5.48 -5.98
C THR A 138 -5.89 4.03 -6.25
N ILE A 139 -5.69 3.14 -5.26
CA ILE A 139 -6.15 1.74 -5.33
C ILE A 139 -7.64 1.72 -5.04
N ASP A 140 -8.45 1.61 -6.10
CA ASP A 140 -9.91 1.53 -6.06
C ASP A 140 -10.44 0.71 -7.26
N LYS A 141 -11.73 0.78 -7.53
CA LYS A 141 -12.33 0.06 -8.67
C LYS A 141 -11.74 0.45 -10.03
N ASP A 142 -11.26 1.68 -10.20
CA ASP A 142 -10.69 2.13 -11.47
C ASP A 142 -9.27 1.56 -11.63
N PHE A 143 -8.52 1.41 -10.54
CA PHE A 143 -7.26 0.67 -10.51
C PHE A 143 -7.42 -0.78 -10.97
N LEU A 144 -8.45 -1.47 -10.48
CA LEU A 144 -8.75 -2.86 -10.86
C LEU A 144 -9.13 -2.98 -12.35
N LYS A 145 -10.01 -2.10 -12.85
CA LYS A 145 -10.46 -2.11 -14.25
C LYS A 145 -9.35 -1.87 -15.28
N LYS A 146 -8.25 -1.23 -14.88
CA LYS A 146 -7.10 -1.04 -15.76
C LYS A 146 -6.24 -2.28 -15.91
N ARG A 147 -6.33 -3.22 -14.96
CA ARG A 147 -5.47 -4.40 -14.85
C ARG A 147 -6.19 -5.71 -15.11
N LEU A 148 -7.50 -5.71 -15.02
CA LEU A 148 -8.36 -6.88 -15.06
C LEU A 148 -9.46 -6.72 -16.10
N SER A 149 -9.97 -7.83 -16.59
CA SER A 149 -11.18 -7.83 -17.42
C SER A 149 -12.39 -7.32 -16.64
N LYS A 150 -13.45 -6.92 -17.36
CA LYS A 150 -14.69 -6.42 -16.75
C LYS A 150 -15.30 -7.38 -15.74
N ASP A 151 -15.19 -8.68 -15.98
CA ASP A 151 -15.76 -9.70 -15.10
C ASP A 151 -14.86 -10.01 -13.90
N GLU A 152 -13.56 -9.90 -14.04
CA GLU A 152 -12.62 -10.09 -12.95
C GLU A 152 -12.57 -8.90 -11.98
N ALA A 153 -12.81 -7.67 -12.45
CA ALA A 153 -12.68 -6.43 -11.66
C ALA A 153 -13.87 -6.09 -10.74
N LYS A 154 -14.85 -7.00 -10.60
CA LYS A 154 -16.07 -6.78 -9.79
C LYS A 154 -15.97 -7.28 -8.36
N GLY A 155 -14.85 -7.86 -7.99
CA GLY A 155 -14.66 -8.48 -6.68
C GLY A 155 -14.44 -7.49 -5.54
N ASN A 156 -14.34 -8.03 -4.34
CA ASN A 156 -14.14 -7.26 -3.14
C ASN A 156 -12.68 -6.85 -2.97
N LEU A 157 -12.46 -5.57 -2.78
CA LEU A 157 -11.17 -4.95 -2.49
C LEU A 157 -11.18 -4.42 -1.05
N TYR A 158 -10.28 -4.90 -0.22
CA TYR A 158 -10.12 -4.45 1.17
C TYR A 158 -8.80 -3.70 1.32
N LYS A 159 -8.85 -2.52 1.93
CA LYS A 159 -7.67 -1.85 2.45
C LYS A 159 -7.35 -2.43 3.83
N SER A 160 -6.17 -2.99 4.00
CA SER A 160 -5.71 -3.63 5.23
C SER A 160 -4.74 -2.70 5.94
N THR A 161 -5.13 -2.22 7.12
CA THR A 161 -4.37 -1.23 7.88
C THR A 161 -4.41 -1.52 9.37
N TYR A 162 -3.37 -1.08 10.08
CA TYR A 162 -3.38 -1.01 11.52
C TYR A 162 -4.27 0.17 11.96
N THR A 163 -5.32 -0.11 12.69
CA THR A 163 -6.28 0.89 13.20
C THR A 163 -6.34 0.84 14.73
N ASN A 164 -7.20 1.64 15.35
CA ASN A 164 -7.51 1.52 16.78
C ASN A 164 -8.12 0.15 17.16
N MET A 165 -8.61 -0.62 16.17
CA MET A 165 -9.05 -2.00 16.37
C MET A 165 -7.89 -3.03 16.32
N GLY A 166 -6.68 -2.59 16.01
CA GLY A 166 -5.48 -3.42 15.89
C GLY A 166 -5.07 -3.70 14.44
N PRO A 167 -4.13 -4.64 14.24
CA PRO A 167 -3.56 -4.98 12.94
C PRO A 167 -4.53 -5.80 12.07
N ALA A 168 -4.25 -5.80 10.76
CA ALA A 168 -4.89 -6.69 9.79
C ALA A 168 -4.08 -7.99 9.64
N SER A 169 -4.04 -8.81 10.70
CA SER A 169 -3.11 -9.96 10.82
C SER A 169 -3.63 -11.29 10.28
N LEU A 170 -4.84 -11.32 9.73
CA LEU A 170 -5.51 -12.54 9.25
C LEU A 170 -5.72 -13.61 10.33
N THR A 171 -5.73 -13.24 11.60
CA THR A 171 -6.09 -14.10 12.73
C THR A 171 -7.60 -14.10 12.98
N LYS A 172 -8.13 -15.14 13.63
CA LYS A 172 -9.60 -15.31 13.83
C LYS A 172 -10.27 -14.11 14.52
N ASP A 173 -9.58 -13.45 15.46
CA ASP A 173 -10.10 -12.26 16.14
C ASP A 173 -10.28 -11.07 15.20
N THR A 174 -9.60 -11.08 14.06
CA THR A 174 -9.71 -10.00 13.06
C THR A 174 -10.95 -10.07 12.19
N ILE A 175 -11.72 -11.14 12.26
CA ILE A 175 -13.03 -11.26 11.57
C ILE A 175 -13.98 -10.14 12.03
N SER A 176 -13.99 -9.84 13.32
CA SER A 176 -14.80 -8.73 13.88
C SER A 176 -14.35 -7.33 13.46
N LYS A 177 -13.19 -7.24 12.78
CA LYS A 177 -12.56 -5.99 12.31
C LYS A 177 -12.73 -5.78 10.81
N ILE A 178 -13.61 -6.55 10.16
CA ILE A 178 -13.96 -6.42 8.74
C ILE A 178 -15.17 -5.50 8.63
N GLY A 179 -15.16 -4.56 7.70
CA GLY A 179 -16.32 -3.69 7.49
C GLY A 179 -16.14 -2.63 6.44
N VAL A 180 -17.00 -1.63 6.48
CA VAL A 180 -16.94 -0.42 5.65
C VAL A 180 -16.64 0.76 6.56
N GLU A 181 -15.64 1.55 6.21
CA GLU A 181 -15.23 2.74 6.98
C GLU A 181 -16.39 3.75 7.09
N SER A 182 -16.57 4.29 8.28
CA SER A 182 -17.49 5.39 8.57
C SER A 182 -16.82 6.41 9.52
N PRO A 183 -17.41 7.58 9.77
CA PRO A 183 -16.80 8.59 10.65
C PRO A 183 -16.40 8.08 12.03
N ASN A 184 -17.14 7.10 12.57
CA ASN A 184 -16.94 6.56 13.92
C ASN A 184 -16.46 5.09 13.92
N TYR A 185 -16.18 4.51 12.75
CA TYR A 185 -15.76 3.12 12.62
C TYR A 185 -14.65 2.97 11.59
N HIS A 186 -13.47 2.55 12.05
CA HIS A 186 -12.28 2.38 11.23
C HIS A 186 -11.82 0.91 11.28
N PRO A 187 -12.41 0.04 10.43
CA PRO A 187 -12.08 -1.38 10.42
C PRO A 187 -10.65 -1.63 9.97
N SER A 188 -10.02 -2.70 10.47
CA SER A 188 -8.69 -3.12 10.01
C SER A 188 -8.72 -3.64 8.57
N TYR A 189 -9.85 -4.19 8.13
CA TYR A 189 -10.12 -4.55 6.72
C TYR A 189 -11.29 -3.71 6.21
N ASP A 190 -10.97 -2.62 5.56
CA ASP A 190 -11.94 -1.66 5.07
C ASP A 190 -12.32 -1.95 3.60
N LEU A 191 -13.57 -2.32 3.34
CA LEU A 191 -14.10 -2.65 2.03
C LEU A 191 -14.20 -1.39 1.14
N LYS A 192 -13.50 -1.38 0.02
CA LYS A 192 -13.40 -0.24 -0.93
C LYS A 192 -14.21 -0.41 -2.21
N THR A 193 -14.77 -1.60 -2.42
CA THR A 193 -15.69 -1.92 -3.53
C THR A 193 -16.90 -2.64 -2.98
N ASN A 194 -18.04 -2.59 -3.69
CA ASN A 194 -19.29 -3.27 -3.25
C ASN A 194 -19.77 -2.86 -1.85
N ASP A 195 -19.41 -1.66 -1.41
CA ASP A 195 -19.66 -1.10 -0.09
C ASP A 195 -21.15 -0.84 0.22
N LYS A 196 -22.01 -0.81 -0.80
CA LYS A 196 -23.46 -0.63 -0.63
C LYS A 196 -24.19 -1.90 -0.21
N GLU A 197 -23.69 -3.05 -0.63
CA GLU A 197 -24.20 -4.38 -0.29
C GLU A 197 -23.00 -5.26 0.12
N PRO A 198 -22.44 -5.03 1.31
CA PRO A 198 -21.21 -5.68 1.71
C PRO A 198 -21.42 -7.17 1.96
N ASN A 199 -20.55 -7.99 1.38
CA ASN A 199 -20.48 -9.43 1.65
C ASN A 199 -19.03 -9.80 1.95
N HIS A 200 -18.74 -10.19 3.17
CA HIS A 200 -17.39 -10.47 3.65
C HIS A 200 -17.04 -11.97 3.64
N GLY A 201 -17.95 -12.82 3.18
CA GLY A 201 -17.83 -14.28 3.29
C GLY A 201 -16.56 -14.89 2.72
N LEU A 202 -15.99 -14.33 1.63
CA LEU A 202 -14.71 -14.81 1.08
C LEU A 202 -13.53 -14.53 2.01
N LEU A 203 -13.47 -13.34 2.62
CA LEU A 203 -12.40 -12.99 3.56
C LEU A 203 -12.55 -13.76 4.87
N GLU A 204 -13.75 -13.90 5.38
CA GLU A 204 -14.03 -14.68 6.58
C GLU A 204 -13.68 -16.16 6.38
N ASN A 205 -14.06 -16.75 5.23
CA ASN A 205 -13.70 -18.12 4.87
C ASN A 205 -12.18 -18.30 4.77
N LEU A 206 -11.48 -17.37 4.13
CA LEU A 206 -10.02 -17.40 4.06
C LEU A 206 -9.40 -17.37 5.47
N ILE A 207 -9.82 -16.42 6.32
CA ILE A 207 -9.31 -16.31 7.69
C ILE A 207 -9.58 -17.60 8.48
N ASN A 208 -10.78 -18.14 8.38
CA ASN A 208 -11.11 -19.40 9.06
C ASN A 208 -10.24 -20.56 8.58
N THR A 209 -10.02 -20.66 7.26
CA THR A 209 -9.22 -21.74 6.65
C THR A 209 -7.75 -21.65 7.08
N ILE A 210 -7.12 -20.50 6.98
CA ILE A 210 -5.68 -20.37 7.32
C ILE A 210 -5.40 -20.54 8.82
N ASN A 211 -6.42 -20.36 9.66
CA ASN A 211 -6.37 -20.59 11.10
C ASN A 211 -6.83 -21.99 11.53
N ASP A 212 -7.13 -22.88 10.57
CA ASP A 212 -7.47 -24.26 10.89
C ASP A 212 -6.17 -25.04 11.23
N ASP A 213 -6.06 -25.45 12.48
CA ASP A 213 -4.92 -26.21 13.03
C ASP A 213 -5.14 -27.74 13.01
N LYS A 214 -6.27 -28.21 12.47
CA LYS A 214 -6.69 -29.63 12.53
C LYS A 214 -6.57 -30.34 11.18
N SER A 215 -6.58 -29.62 10.06
CA SER A 215 -6.47 -30.23 8.74
C SER A 215 -5.09 -30.82 8.48
N ALA A 216 -5.07 -32.01 7.88
CA ALA A 216 -3.84 -32.61 7.39
C ALA A 216 -3.20 -31.71 6.32
N PRO A 217 -1.85 -31.62 6.25
CA PRO A 217 -1.13 -30.69 5.36
C PRO A 217 -1.57 -30.73 3.89
N ASP A 218 -1.77 -31.93 3.33
CA ASP A 218 -2.17 -32.07 1.93
C ASP A 218 -3.61 -31.59 1.68
N ALA A 219 -4.55 -31.91 2.58
CA ALA A 219 -5.92 -31.43 2.48
C ALA A 219 -5.99 -29.91 2.65
N PHE A 220 -5.19 -29.35 3.58
CA PHE A 220 -5.06 -27.92 3.77
C PHE A 220 -4.52 -27.24 2.51
N LYS A 221 -3.45 -27.80 1.88
CA LYS A 221 -2.89 -27.26 0.65
C LYS A 221 -3.94 -27.16 -0.46
N VAL A 222 -4.71 -28.21 -0.70
CA VAL A 222 -5.77 -28.23 -1.73
C VAL A 222 -6.81 -27.14 -1.47
N THR A 223 -7.22 -26.98 -0.22
CA THR A 223 -8.19 -25.96 0.16
C THR A 223 -7.60 -24.55 -0.03
N LEU A 224 -6.36 -24.33 0.41
CA LEU A 224 -5.70 -23.04 0.28
C LEU A 224 -5.50 -22.66 -1.19
N ASP A 225 -5.10 -23.58 -2.05
CA ASP A 225 -4.93 -23.38 -3.51
C ASP A 225 -6.23 -22.94 -4.20
N SER A 226 -7.37 -23.29 -3.63
CA SER A 226 -8.68 -22.85 -4.14
C SER A 226 -9.05 -21.41 -3.72
N LEU A 227 -8.42 -20.87 -2.65
CA LEU A 227 -8.75 -19.58 -2.06
C LEU A 227 -7.77 -18.46 -2.41
N ILE A 228 -6.54 -18.79 -2.79
CA ILE A 228 -5.49 -17.79 -3.02
C ILE A 228 -4.79 -17.99 -4.37
N GLU A 229 -4.27 -16.90 -4.91
CA GLU A 229 -3.33 -16.92 -6.04
C GLU A 229 -1.92 -17.16 -5.49
N VAL A 230 -1.58 -18.46 -5.26
CA VAL A 230 -0.37 -18.88 -4.53
C VAL A 230 0.90 -18.23 -5.07
N ASP A 231 1.12 -18.27 -6.39
CA ASP A 231 2.32 -17.70 -7.00
C ASP A 231 2.46 -16.20 -6.76
N GLN A 232 1.37 -15.49 -6.92
CA GLN A 232 1.31 -14.04 -6.69
C GLN A 232 1.63 -13.70 -5.22
N ILE A 233 1.14 -14.49 -4.27
CA ILE A 233 1.35 -14.26 -2.84
C ILE A 233 2.80 -14.56 -2.45
N LEU A 234 3.38 -15.64 -2.95
CA LEU A 234 4.79 -15.98 -2.70
C LEU A 234 5.72 -14.90 -3.25
N LYS A 235 5.48 -14.44 -4.49
CA LYS A 235 6.22 -13.32 -5.09
C LYS A 235 6.04 -12.03 -4.30
N TYR A 236 4.82 -11.73 -3.88
CA TYR A 236 4.53 -10.54 -3.07
C TYR A 236 5.33 -10.56 -1.76
N GLN A 237 5.33 -11.67 -1.03
CA GLN A 237 6.06 -11.80 0.22
C GLN A 237 7.59 -11.76 0.04
N ALA A 238 8.10 -12.36 -1.04
CA ALA A 238 9.51 -12.27 -1.39
C ALA A 238 9.92 -10.82 -1.71
N MET A 239 9.09 -10.09 -2.47
CA MET A 239 9.36 -8.69 -2.77
C MET A 239 9.25 -7.79 -1.53
N CYS A 240 8.31 -8.04 -0.61
CA CYS A 240 8.25 -7.36 0.68
C CYS A 240 9.56 -7.53 1.46
N TRP A 241 10.10 -8.75 1.49
CA TRP A 241 11.38 -8.99 2.14
C TRP A 241 12.53 -8.24 1.45
N VAL A 242 12.61 -8.28 0.11
CA VAL A 242 13.65 -7.57 -0.66
C VAL A 242 13.59 -6.07 -0.45
N MET A 243 12.39 -5.48 -0.43
CA MET A 243 12.20 -4.04 -0.22
C MET A 243 12.36 -3.62 1.24
N GLY A 244 12.15 -4.53 2.20
CA GLY A 244 12.42 -4.34 3.62
C GLY A 244 11.65 -3.19 4.26
N ASN A 245 10.38 -3.00 3.89
CA ASN A 245 9.52 -2.03 4.55
C ASN A 245 9.13 -2.57 5.94
N PRO A 246 9.48 -1.91 7.04
CA PRO A 246 9.14 -2.38 8.39
C PRO A 246 7.64 -2.26 8.70
N ASP A 247 6.90 -1.47 7.93
CA ASP A 247 5.48 -1.18 8.15
C ASP A 247 4.59 -1.84 7.06
N ASP A 248 4.90 -3.05 6.66
CA ASP A 248 4.16 -3.79 5.64
C ASP A 248 3.33 -4.96 6.21
N SER A 249 2.71 -5.72 5.32
CA SER A 249 1.92 -6.91 5.65
C SER A 249 2.71 -7.99 6.38
N ARG A 250 4.03 -8.07 6.15
CA ARG A 250 4.93 -9.07 6.70
C ARG A 250 5.37 -8.71 8.12
N ASN A 251 5.68 -7.45 8.35
CA ASN A 251 6.32 -6.98 9.57
C ASN A 251 5.33 -6.42 10.60
N ASN A 252 4.34 -5.65 10.16
CA ASN A 252 3.38 -4.97 11.04
C ASN A 252 1.91 -5.30 10.72
N SER A 253 1.65 -6.24 9.83
CA SER A 253 0.30 -6.57 9.36
C SER A 253 -0.49 -5.33 8.94
N ASN A 254 0.17 -4.43 8.21
CA ASN A 254 -0.28 -3.10 7.83
C ASN A 254 0.03 -2.84 6.34
N ASN A 255 -0.54 -1.78 5.79
CA ASN A 255 -0.16 -1.21 4.50
C ASN A 255 -0.20 -2.20 3.31
N TYR A 256 -1.32 -2.88 3.14
CA TYR A 256 -1.58 -3.72 1.97
C TYR A 256 -3.06 -3.71 1.60
N TYR A 257 -3.37 -4.19 0.41
CA TYR A 257 -4.74 -4.49 0.02
C TYR A 257 -4.91 -5.97 -0.25
N ILE A 258 -6.11 -6.47 0.01
CA ILE A 258 -6.59 -7.79 -0.37
C ILE A 258 -7.61 -7.62 -1.48
N TYR A 259 -7.44 -8.34 -2.57
CA TYR A 259 -8.41 -8.38 -3.65
C TYR A 259 -8.85 -9.80 -3.92
N PHE A 260 -10.16 -10.04 -3.94
CA PHE A 260 -10.76 -11.28 -4.39
C PHE A 260 -11.23 -11.11 -5.84
N ASN A 261 -10.64 -11.84 -6.76
CA ASN A 261 -11.02 -11.84 -8.17
C ASN A 261 -12.44 -12.41 -8.32
N SER A 262 -13.38 -11.65 -8.89
CA SER A 262 -14.78 -12.06 -8.97
C SER A 262 -15.07 -13.25 -9.89
N LYS A 263 -14.12 -13.64 -10.73
CA LYS A 263 -14.24 -14.82 -11.61
C LYS A 263 -13.70 -16.08 -10.96
N THR A 264 -12.59 -15.98 -10.20
CA THR A 264 -11.92 -17.13 -9.60
C THR A 264 -12.21 -17.27 -8.11
N ASN A 265 -12.71 -16.22 -7.46
CA ASN A 265 -12.85 -16.07 -6.00
C ASN A 265 -11.53 -16.19 -5.24
N LYS A 266 -10.39 -16.15 -5.93
CA LYS A 266 -9.08 -16.24 -5.32
C LYS A 266 -8.57 -14.88 -4.86
N MET A 267 -7.87 -14.91 -3.74
CA MET A 267 -7.27 -13.74 -3.10
C MET A 267 -5.88 -13.44 -3.66
N SER A 268 -5.61 -12.15 -3.87
CA SER A 268 -4.29 -11.58 -4.18
C SER A 268 -3.97 -10.43 -3.25
N PHE A 269 -2.67 -10.17 -3.02
CA PHE A 269 -2.18 -8.98 -2.32
C PHE A 269 -1.80 -7.87 -3.30
N ILE A 270 -1.99 -6.59 -2.85
CA ILE A 270 -1.53 -5.40 -3.56
C ILE A 270 -0.71 -4.56 -2.57
N PRO A 271 0.55 -4.18 -2.90
CA PRO A 271 1.38 -3.37 -2.02
C PRO A 271 0.84 -1.95 -1.88
N TYR A 272 0.99 -1.39 -0.68
CA TYR A 272 0.57 -0.05 -0.36
C TYR A 272 1.49 0.58 0.69
N ASP A 273 1.76 1.89 0.55
CA ASP A 273 2.50 2.72 1.52
C ASP A 273 3.93 2.23 1.84
N PHE A 274 4.74 2.04 0.81
CA PHE A 274 6.13 1.59 0.90
C PHE A 274 7.12 2.74 1.10
N ASP A 275 6.76 3.76 1.87
CA ASP A 275 7.61 4.95 2.10
C ASP A 275 8.80 4.71 3.02
N ARG A 276 8.82 3.58 3.72
CA ARG A 276 9.92 3.15 4.60
C ARG A 276 10.74 2.01 4.04
N CYS A 277 10.65 1.75 2.74
CA CYS A 277 11.42 0.69 2.09
C CYS A 277 12.87 1.08 1.81
N LEU A 278 13.70 0.09 1.45
CA LEU A 278 15.07 0.25 0.97
C LEU A 278 15.96 1.09 1.91
N GLY A 279 15.82 0.83 3.22
CA GLY A 279 16.63 1.44 4.27
C GLY A 279 16.21 2.86 4.67
N ILE A 280 15.01 3.30 4.31
CA ILE A 280 14.41 4.50 4.89
C ILE A 280 13.96 4.18 6.31
N LEU A 281 14.35 5.03 7.28
CA LEU A 281 14.09 4.85 8.71
C LEU A 281 14.55 3.49 9.23
N LYS A 282 15.83 3.17 9.04
CA LYS A 282 16.45 1.90 9.47
C LYS A 282 16.25 1.57 10.95
N ASP A 283 16.09 2.60 11.80
CA ASP A 283 15.89 2.48 13.24
C ASP A 283 14.43 2.72 13.66
N TRP A 284 13.47 2.49 12.74
CA TRP A 284 12.07 2.66 13.05
C TRP A 284 11.61 1.60 14.07
N GLU A 285 10.96 2.06 15.13
CA GLU A 285 10.46 1.21 16.21
C GLU A 285 8.94 1.04 16.08
N ILE A 286 8.49 -0.21 16.22
CA ILE A 286 7.07 -0.57 16.38
C ILE A 286 6.91 -1.14 17.78
N HIS A 287 5.97 -0.60 18.55
CA HIS A 287 5.67 -1.08 19.91
C HIS A 287 6.93 -1.22 20.80
N MET A 288 7.85 -0.24 20.73
CA MET A 288 9.13 -0.21 21.45
C MET A 288 10.16 -1.25 20.98
N GLU A 289 9.92 -1.95 19.89
CA GLU A 289 10.87 -2.88 19.30
C GLU A 289 11.37 -2.39 17.94
N LYS A 290 12.68 -2.48 17.72
CA LYS A 290 13.29 -2.19 16.42
C LYS A 290 13.09 -3.36 15.47
N ILE A 291 12.57 -3.09 14.28
CA ILE A 291 12.56 -4.06 13.21
C ILE A 291 13.87 -3.93 12.43
N PRO A 292 14.76 -4.92 12.51
CA PRO A 292 16.01 -4.86 11.78
C PRO A 292 15.73 -4.88 10.28
N TYR A 293 16.25 -3.91 9.55
CA TYR A 293 16.11 -3.84 8.08
C TYR A 293 16.82 -4.99 7.35
N ASN A 294 17.74 -5.66 8.01
CA ASN A 294 18.59 -6.73 7.49
C ASN A 294 18.20 -8.14 8.00
N TYR A 295 16.96 -8.34 8.44
CA TYR A 295 16.48 -9.69 8.79
C TYR A 295 16.50 -10.63 7.58
N THR A 296 16.69 -11.93 7.82
CA THR A 296 16.73 -12.96 6.77
C THR A 296 15.36 -13.18 6.15
N HIS A 297 15.30 -13.76 4.96
CA HIS A 297 14.01 -14.05 4.30
C HIS A 297 13.15 -15.08 5.05
N GLN A 298 13.75 -15.86 5.94
CA GLN A 298 13.08 -16.85 6.80
C GLN A 298 12.55 -16.26 8.12
N GLU A 299 12.90 -15.02 8.45
CA GLU A 299 12.47 -14.33 9.66
C GLU A 299 11.30 -13.41 9.42
N LEU A 300 10.52 -13.17 10.46
CA LEU A 300 9.54 -12.10 10.54
C LEU A 300 10.10 -10.96 11.40
N GLY A 301 9.65 -9.75 11.16
CA GLY A 301 9.89 -8.64 12.08
C GLY A 301 9.29 -8.91 13.46
N SER A 302 9.80 -8.21 14.49
CA SER A 302 9.44 -8.43 15.88
C SER A 302 7.93 -8.34 16.15
N SER A 303 7.24 -7.36 15.58
CA SER A 303 5.79 -7.23 15.73
C SER A 303 4.99 -8.39 15.13
N SER A 304 5.50 -9.03 14.09
CA SER A 304 4.87 -10.22 13.50
C SER A 304 5.04 -11.48 14.34
N LYS A 305 6.01 -11.49 15.27
CA LYS A 305 6.15 -12.57 16.27
C LYS A 305 5.04 -12.49 17.31
N GLU A 306 4.67 -11.29 17.72
CA GLU A 306 3.59 -11.06 18.68
C GLU A 306 2.20 -11.25 18.06
N GLN A 307 2.06 -10.88 16.79
CA GLN A 307 0.81 -10.91 16.04
C GLN A 307 0.97 -11.80 14.79
N PRO A 308 1.10 -13.11 14.96
CA PRO A 308 1.45 -14.02 13.88
C PRO A 308 0.33 -14.06 12.84
N ASN A 309 0.69 -13.77 11.59
CA ASN A 309 -0.16 -14.03 10.45
C ASN A 309 -0.08 -15.53 10.08
N PRO A 310 -1.16 -16.31 10.26
CA PRO A 310 -1.13 -17.74 10.01
C PRO A 310 -0.76 -18.10 8.58
N LEU A 311 -1.11 -17.24 7.63
CA LEU A 311 -0.77 -17.45 6.21
C LEU A 311 0.76 -17.46 6.00
N LEU A 312 1.51 -16.57 6.67
CA LEU A 312 2.96 -16.53 6.57
C LEU A 312 3.61 -17.80 7.16
N TRP A 313 3.08 -18.29 8.28
CA TRP A 313 3.55 -19.55 8.88
C TRP A 313 3.28 -20.75 7.98
N ARG A 314 2.16 -20.77 7.27
CA ARG A 314 1.84 -21.85 6.30
C ARG A 314 2.70 -21.80 5.03
N LEU A 315 3.08 -20.61 4.59
CA LEU A 315 3.73 -20.43 3.30
C LEU A 315 5.25 -20.36 3.38
N ILE A 316 5.83 -19.76 4.42
CA ILE A 316 7.23 -19.35 4.39
C ILE A 316 8.00 -19.51 5.69
N ILE A 317 7.36 -19.46 6.86
CA ILE A 317 8.05 -19.47 8.14
C ILE A 317 8.07 -20.87 8.73
N GLU A 318 9.27 -21.34 9.06
CA GLU A 318 9.49 -22.57 9.80
C GLU A 318 10.46 -22.28 10.95
N ASP A 319 9.98 -22.44 12.16
CA ASP A 319 10.77 -22.27 13.37
C ASP A 319 10.49 -23.44 14.32
N GLU A 320 11.42 -24.39 14.39
CA GLU A 320 11.28 -25.61 15.17
C GLU A 320 11.02 -25.35 16.65
N ASN A 321 11.46 -24.22 17.16
CA ASN A 321 11.28 -23.81 18.55
C ASN A 321 9.95 -23.08 18.78
N SER A 322 9.25 -22.70 17.72
CA SER A 322 8.00 -21.95 17.81
C SER A 322 6.79 -22.87 17.98
N SER A 323 5.93 -22.55 18.95
CA SER A 323 4.60 -23.18 19.03
C SER A 323 3.74 -22.94 17.80
N LYS A 324 4.01 -21.84 17.05
CA LYS A 324 3.29 -21.50 15.80
C LYS A 324 3.64 -22.44 14.67
N SER A 325 4.90 -22.81 14.47
CA SER A 325 5.29 -23.81 13.48
C SER A 325 4.66 -25.18 13.72
N ARG A 326 4.40 -25.53 15.00
CA ARG A 326 3.67 -26.76 15.34
C ARG A 326 2.18 -26.69 15.03
N LEU A 327 1.56 -25.52 15.23
CA LEU A 327 0.15 -25.29 14.92
C LEU A 327 -0.08 -25.12 13.41
N TYR A 328 0.85 -24.47 12.74
CA TYR A 328 0.74 -24.12 11.32
C TYR A 328 1.97 -24.66 10.55
N PRO A 329 2.05 -25.99 10.33
CA PRO A 329 3.17 -26.56 9.59
C PRO A 329 3.29 -25.95 8.20
N VAL A 330 4.52 -25.59 7.82
CA VAL A 330 4.81 -24.98 6.53
C VAL A 330 4.61 -25.98 5.39
N ILE A 331 4.10 -25.49 4.27
CA ILE A 331 3.99 -26.28 3.05
C ILE A 331 5.33 -26.17 2.31
N LYS A 332 6.11 -27.25 2.32
CA LYS A 332 7.49 -27.31 1.81
C LYS A 332 7.64 -26.75 0.39
N GLU A 333 6.74 -27.15 -0.53
CA GLU A 333 6.75 -26.66 -1.92
C GLU A 333 6.65 -25.12 -2.00
N TYR A 334 5.82 -24.50 -1.14
CA TYR A 334 5.66 -23.05 -1.13
C TYR A 334 6.89 -22.35 -0.57
N LYS A 335 7.46 -22.89 0.50
CA LYS A 335 8.70 -22.38 1.08
C LYS A 335 9.84 -22.39 0.07
N GLU A 336 10.07 -23.50 -0.63
CA GLU A 336 11.11 -23.64 -1.66
C GLU A 336 10.92 -22.62 -2.80
N ARG A 337 9.70 -22.47 -3.28
CA ARG A 337 9.37 -21.45 -4.30
C ARG A 337 9.59 -20.03 -3.80
N TYR A 338 9.16 -19.73 -2.59
CA TYR A 338 9.36 -18.44 -1.96
C TYR A 338 10.85 -18.08 -1.83
N GLU A 339 11.67 -19.03 -1.34
CA GLU A 339 13.13 -18.85 -1.20
C GLU A 339 13.79 -18.59 -2.56
N SER A 340 13.38 -19.33 -3.59
CA SER A 340 13.83 -19.09 -4.95
C SER A 340 13.51 -17.68 -5.45
N TYR A 341 12.29 -17.17 -5.16
CA TYR A 341 11.92 -15.78 -5.48
C TYR A 341 12.74 -14.77 -4.69
N CYS A 342 13.00 -15.02 -3.41
CA CYS A 342 13.83 -14.13 -2.58
C CYS A 342 15.23 -13.95 -3.19
N ILE A 343 15.89 -15.03 -3.54
CA ILE A 343 17.23 -15.02 -4.15
C ILE A 343 17.19 -14.31 -5.51
N SER A 344 16.25 -14.69 -6.37
CA SER A 344 16.11 -14.10 -7.70
C SER A 344 15.84 -12.59 -7.65
N PHE A 345 14.90 -12.17 -6.81
CA PHE A 345 14.52 -10.77 -6.70
C PHE A 345 15.59 -9.92 -6.01
N ALA A 346 16.27 -10.45 -5.00
CA ALA A 346 17.37 -9.74 -4.36
C ALA A 346 18.50 -9.48 -5.36
N ASN A 347 18.92 -10.48 -6.14
CA ASN A 347 19.93 -10.32 -7.17
C ASN A 347 19.51 -9.33 -8.27
N LYS A 348 18.22 -9.29 -8.63
CA LYS A 348 17.69 -8.42 -9.68
C LYS A 348 17.46 -6.97 -9.21
N TYR A 349 16.90 -6.79 -8.02
CA TYR A 349 16.39 -5.49 -7.56
C TYR A 349 17.28 -4.80 -6.52
N LEU A 350 18.27 -5.49 -5.94
CA LEU A 350 19.28 -4.85 -5.08
C LEU A 350 20.56 -4.50 -5.85
N ASP A 351 20.50 -4.49 -7.17
CA ASP A 351 21.56 -4.01 -8.05
C ASP A 351 21.61 -2.48 -8.04
N VAL A 352 22.80 -1.94 -7.73
CA VAL A 352 23.01 -0.48 -7.57
C VAL A 352 22.89 0.27 -8.89
N ASP A 353 23.41 -0.31 -9.98
CA ASP A 353 23.38 0.33 -11.30
C ASP A 353 21.97 0.38 -11.86
N ARG A 354 21.20 -0.67 -11.64
CA ARG A 354 19.77 -0.71 -11.96
C ARG A 354 18.99 0.37 -11.23
N PHE A 355 19.19 0.51 -9.93
CA PHE A 355 18.54 1.58 -9.15
C PHE A 355 18.94 2.97 -9.61
N ASN A 356 20.23 3.20 -9.84
CA ASN A 356 20.74 4.50 -10.31
C ASN A 356 20.18 4.85 -11.69
N THR A 357 20.14 3.87 -12.61
CA THR A 357 19.55 4.04 -13.94
C THR A 357 18.05 4.37 -13.83
N PHE A 358 17.33 3.67 -12.98
CA PHE A 358 15.91 3.96 -12.73
C PHE A 358 15.71 5.35 -12.13
N SER A 359 16.45 5.68 -11.08
CA SER A 359 16.33 6.97 -10.37
C SER A 359 16.69 8.17 -11.27
N SER A 360 17.65 8.00 -12.18
CA SER A 360 18.07 9.07 -13.11
C SER A 360 17.00 9.49 -14.12
N GLN A 361 15.96 8.71 -14.30
CA GLN A 361 14.82 9.05 -15.17
C GLN A 361 13.95 10.17 -14.55
N PHE A 362 14.08 10.43 -13.25
CA PHE A 362 13.31 11.44 -12.53
C PHE A 362 14.18 12.70 -12.37
N HIS A 363 13.80 13.78 -13.06
CA HIS A 363 14.54 15.05 -13.05
C HIS A 363 14.14 16.00 -11.91
N LEU A 364 13.21 15.59 -11.06
CA LEU A 364 12.77 16.36 -9.90
C LEU A 364 13.46 15.83 -8.64
N SER A 365 14.15 16.72 -7.93
CA SER A 365 14.75 16.42 -6.63
C SER A 365 13.84 16.87 -5.49
N SER A 366 13.97 16.22 -4.36
CA SER A 366 13.40 16.69 -3.10
C SER A 366 14.33 17.75 -2.50
N SER A 367 13.77 18.80 -1.91
CA SER A 367 14.53 19.84 -1.18
C SER A 367 14.89 19.42 0.26
N ASN A 368 14.56 18.18 0.66
CA ASN A 368 14.77 17.73 2.02
C ASN A 368 16.24 17.46 2.32
N LYS A 369 16.64 17.77 3.56
CA LYS A 369 17.95 17.39 4.09
C LYS A 369 18.01 15.89 4.29
N ASP A 370 19.20 15.31 4.19
CA ASP A 370 19.44 13.90 4.48
C ASP A 370 19.04 13.58 5.94
N ASN A 371 18.36 12.45 6.12
CA ASN A 371 18.00 11.95 7.44
C ASN A 371 19.04 10.89 7.86
N ALA A 372 19.72 11.12 8.98
CA ALA A 372 20.75 10.22 9.51
C ALA A 372 20.24 8.77 9.75
N ASN A 373 18.93 8.60 9.89
CA ASN A 373 18.31 7.27 10.02
C ASN A 373 18.05 6.59 8.67
N ASN A 374 18.37 7.25 7.55
CA ASN A 374 18.22 6.64 6.23
C ASN A 374 19.55 6.06 5.76
N LEU A 375 19.49 4.86 5.20
CA LEU A 375 20.62 4.28 4.45
C LEU A 375 20.58 4.77 3.00
N SER A 376 21.75 4.93 2.39
CA SER A 376 21.82 4.97 0.95
C SER A 376 21.32 3.63 0.36
N PHE A 377 20.90 3.63 -0.90
CA PHE A 377 20.49 2.37 -1.55
C PHE A 377 21.63 1.34 -1.55
N SER A 378 22.87 1.76 -1.82
CA SER A 378 24.04 0.87 -1.84
C SER A 378 24.31 0.23 -0.46
N GLN A 379 24.20 1.01 0.63
CA GLN A 379 24.35 0.49 1.99
C GLN A 379 23.26 -0.54 2.31
N TYR A 380 22.01 -0.24 1.97
CA TYR A 380 20.90 -1.17 2.15
C TYR A 380 21.08 -2.45 1.36
N ALA A 381 21.37 -2.35 0.06
CA ALA A 381 21.55 -3.49 -0.84
C ALA A 381 22.68 -4.41 -0.35
N LYS A 382 23.84 -3.85 0.02
CA LYS A 382 24.96 -4.62 0.58
C LYS A 382 24.56 -5.38 1.85
N ALA A 383 23.89 -4.71 2.78
CA ALA A 383 23.47 -5.32 4.03
C ALA A 383 22.43 -6.42 3.80
N LYS A 384 21.46 -6.20 2.91
CA LYS A 384 20.41 -7.17 2.61
C LYS A 384 20.93 -8.40 1.86
N LEU A 385 21.79 -8.19 0.85
CA LEU A 385 22.44 -9.29 0.12
C LEU A 385 23.31 -10.17 1.04
N SER A 386 23.92 -9.61 2.08
CA SER A 386 24.71 -10.39 3.05
C SER A 386 23.87 -11.35 3.90
N THR A 387 22.54 -11.22 3.90
CA THR A 387 21.63 -12.14 4.62
C THR A 387 21.16 -13.32 3.78
N ILE A 388 21.50 -13.36 2.49
CA ILE A 388 21.27 -14.51 1.62
C ILE A 388 22.35 -15.55 1.94
N LYS A 389 21.94 -16.69 2.45
CA LYS A 389 22.84 -17.81 2.75
C LYS A 389 22.71 -18.89 1.70
#